data_329c744be39539b57fac2ca1127d229a
#
_entry.id   329c744be39539b57fac2ca1127d229a
#
_cell.length_a   1.000
_cell.length_b   1.000
_cell.length_c   1.000
_cell.angle_alpha   90.00
_cell.angle_beta   90.00
_cell.angle_gamma   90.00
#
_symmetry.space_group_name_H-M   'P 1'
#
loop_
_entity.id
_entity.type
_entity.pdbx_description
1 polymer ?
#
loop_
_entity_poly.entity_id
_entity_poly.type
_entity_poly.pdbx_seq_one_letter_code
_entity_poly.pdbx_strand_id
1 'polypeptide(L)'
;MGKKNDNTLVKNASFLMIAALISKIIGMLYKSPLSNTLGNSSMGLFNYAQNVYFILLMIASFSIPQAVSKIMAEKLAFKRYRDAQKVFRCALLYVIIMGGVVALFCLFGSSILVPESMSGARLALKMLAPTIFLSGILGTFRGYFQAYRNMLPTSLSQIVEQCFVAVFAILMSAVMLNKFSGAEESVRNAWGAAGATMGTGAGVASALLFMLFVYWVNRKNIKKRLARDTHSRDEATSEVMKNIVLIVMPIILSSFIYNVNGFINSYMYSGIQGFKGLDHDTITSLYAEYGYYMTLINIPLTLASTAPTSMIPEVSAQYAKRDMGSARDKIDRATWISMFISIPCAVGLAVLAGPITRLLFPRTEGAAAQLMMLGVITIILNGNSNISNGVLQGIGKPNIPMINAAIALVVDVAAMAILLLATDLGVYAIVVAMIIYAVVMCLLNERAMKQYMQYKNPWRSAYLNPLLASVPMAVVAGFSYYGIYKLIHSNFISLGIAVVLGVIVYFIVYLAVSKPSDEQFAMMPGGAYLKKIAGKLPL
;
A
#
# COMPACT_ATOMS: atom_id res chain seq x y z
N MET A 1 1.11 -8.53 -36.92
CA MET A 1 0.20 -7.81 -36.00
C MET A 1 0.57 -7.94 -34.52
N GLY A 2 1.37 -8.92 -34.06
CA GLY A 2 1.74 -9.14 -32.66
C GLY A 2 2.57 -8.03 -32.01
N LYS A 3 3.67 -7.58 -32.60
CA LYS A 3 4.60 -6.61 -31.98
C LYS A 3 4.00 -5.21 -31.65
N LYS A 4 3.01 -4.75 -32.43
CA LYS A 4 2.37 -3.42 -32.20
C LYS A 4 1.38 -3.45 -31.01
N ASN A 5 0.80 -4.63 -30.71
CA ASN A 5 -0.09 -4.83 -29.57
C ASN A 5 0.68 -4.97 -28.23
N ASP A 6 1.86 -5.61 -28.23
CA ASP A 6 2.69 -5.78 -27.04
C ASP A 6 3.23 -4.44 -26.53
N ASN A 7 3.71 -3.57 -27.44
CA ASN A 7 4.18 -2.23 -27.06
C ASN A 7 3.08 -1.36 -26.43
N THR A 8 1.83 -1.54 -26.85
CA THR A 8 0.69 -0.77 -26.30
C THR A 8 0.31 -1.27 -24.89
N LEU A 9 0.37 -2.57 -24.66
CA LEU A 9 0.12 -3.17 -23.34
C LEU A 9 1.18 -2.77 -22.31
N VAL A 10 2.46 -2.88 -22.68
CA VAL A 10 3.59 -2.47 -21.83
C VAL A 10 3.49 -0.97 -21.51
N LYS A 11 3.21 -0.13 -22.49
CA LYS A 11 3.03 1.32 -22.30
C LYS A 11 1.87 1.64 -21.35
N ASN A 12 0.74 0.96 -21.48
CA ASN A 12 -0.43 1.17 -20.61
C ASN A 12 -0.19 0.70 -19.17
N ALA A 13 0.49 -0.43 -18.97
CA ALA A 13 0.86 -0.92 -17.65
C ALA A 13 1.87 0.01 -16.96
N SER A 14 2.87 0.51 -17.71
CA SER A 14 3.84 1.49 -17.20
C SER A 14 3.15 2.79 -16.78
N PHE A 15 2.17 3.26 -17.54
CA PHE A 15 1.38 4.45 -17.19
C PHE A 15 0.64 4.28 -15.86
N LEU A 16 0.03 3.11 -15.64
CA LEU A 16 -0.67 2.82 -14.38
C LEU A 16 0.29 2.78 -13.19
N MET A 17 1.47 2.16 -13.35
CA MET A 17 2.50 2.11 -12.30
C MET A 17 3.03 3.50 -11.95
N ILE A 18 3.33 4.32 -12.94
CA ILE A 18 3.82 5.70 -12.73
C ILE A 18 2.75 6.53 -12.01
N ALA A 19 1.49 6.45 -12.45
CA ALA A 19 0.39 7.16 -11.80
C ALA A 19 0.17 6.71 -10.35
N ALA A 20 0.25 5.41 -10.07
CA ALA A 20 0.17 4.87 -8.72
C ALA A 20 1.32 5.39 -7.83
N LEU A 21 2.54 5.48 -8.37
CA LEU A 21 3.71 6.05 -7.68
C LEU A 21 3.51 7.54 -7.38
N ILE A 22 3.11 8.33 -8.38
CA ILE A 22 2.82 9.76 -8.20
C ILE A 22 1.73 9.96 -7.15
N SER A 23 0.65 9.19 -7.22
CA SER A 23 -0.45 9.24 -6.25
C SER A 23 0.02 8.94 -4.83
N LYS A 24 0.91 7.95 -4.66
CA LYS A 24 1.50 7.64 -3.35
C LYS A 24 2.42 8.74 -2.82
N ILE A 25 3.21 9.35 -3.69
CA ILE A 25 4.07 10.49 -3.31
C ILE A 25 3.21 11.67 -2.87
N ILE A 26 2.16 12.02 -3.62
CA ILE A 26 1.21 13.07 -3.22
C ILE A 26 0.56 12.69 -1.88
N GLY A 27 0.11 11.43 -1.76
CA GLY A 27 -0.51 10.88 -0.55
C GLY A 27 0.39 10.86 0.68
N MET A 28 1.71 10.91 0.52
CA MET A 28 2.66 11.09 1.60
C MET A 28 2.90 12.57 1.91
N LEU A 29 3.17 13.36 0.87
CA LEU A 29 3.58 14.75 1.03
C LEU A 29 2.51 15.60 1.70
N TYR A 30 1.22 15.39 1.41
CA TYR A 30 0.16 16.18 2.04
C TYR A 30 0.00 15.89 3.53
N LYS A 31 0.44 14.72 4.01
CA LYS A 31 0.34 14.37 5.44
C LYS A 31 1.21 15.27 6.32
N SER A 32 2.30 15.80 5.79
CA SER A 32 3.16 16.75 6.50
C SER A 32 2.41 18.06 6.83
N PRO A 33 1.90 18.84 5.86
CA PRO A 33 1.11 20.02 6.17
C PRO A 33 -0.20 19.70 6.91
N LEU A 34 -0.81 18.53 6.68
CA LEU A 34 -1.99 18.09 7.41
C LEU A 34 -1.68 17.88 8.89
N SER A 35 -0.57 17.23 9.24
CA SER A 35 -0.16 17.01 10.64
C SER A 35 0.12 18.33 11.36
N ASN A 36 0.70 19.32 10.66
CA ASN A 36 0.92 20.66 11.20
C ASN A 36 -0.38 21.40 11.48
N THR A 37 -1.40 21.20 10.65
CA THR A 37 -2.72 21.79 10.83
C THR A 37 -3.47 21.14 11.99
N LEU A 38 -3.50 19.81 12.02
CA LEU A 38 -4.31 19.02 12.96
C LEU A 38 -3.72 18.97 14.39
N GLY A 39 -2.40 18.91 14.52
CA GLY A 39 -1.76 18.48 15.78
C GLY A 39 -1.81 16.98 15.99
N ASN A 40 -1.10 16.47 17.02
CA ASN A 40 -0.93 15.04 17.21
C ASN A 40 -2.25 14.34 17.56
N SER A 41 -3.03 14.85 18.53
CA SER A 41 -4.28 14.21 18.95
C SER A 41 -5.27 14.06 17.80
N SER A 42 -5.56 15.13 17.04
CA SER A 42 -6.45 15.04 15.87
C SER A 42 -5.89 14.15 14.78
N MET A 43 -4.56 14.14 14.56
CA MET A 43 -3.91 13.29 13.57
C MET A 43 -3.98 11.80 13.94
N GLY A 44 -3.88 11.48 15.24
CA GLY A 44 -4.09 10.13 15.76
C GLY A 44 -5.51 9.62 15.49
N LEU A 45 -6.53 10.45 15.79
CA LEU A 45 -7.93 10.14 15.49
C LEU A 45 -8.17 9.93 13.99
N PHE A 46 -7.57 10.78 13.15
CA PHE A 46 -7.63 10.65 11.68
C PHE A 46 -6.99 9.35 11.21
N ASN A 47 -5.79 9.02 11.67
CA ASN A 47 -5.09 7.79 11.28
C ASN A 47 -5.86 6.54 11.71
N TYR A 48 -6.48 6.56 12.91
CA TYR A 48 -7.31 5.46 13.38
C TYR A 48 -8.55 5.27 12.49
N ALA A 49 -9.27 6.35 12.21
CA ALA A 49 -10.43 6.30 11.33
C ALA A 49 -10.07 5.81 9.91
N GLN A 50 -8.93 6.23 9.36
CA GLN A 50 -8.43 5.76 8.06
C GLN A 50 -8.08 4.27 8.07
N ASN A 51 -7.53 3.75 9.17
CA ASN A 51 -7.22 2.32 9.30
C ASN A 51 -8.51 1.47 9.29
N VAL A 52 -9.51 1.87 10.08
CA VAL A 52 -10.84 1.22 10.08
C VAL A 52 -11.50 1.32 8.70
N TYR A 53 -11.48 2.50 8.09
CA TYR A 53 -12.01 2.74 6.75
C TYR A 53 -11.37 1.81 5.71
N PHE A 54 -10.05 1.61 5.76
CA PHE A 54 -9.33 0.76 4.82
C PHE A 54 -9.82 -0.70 4.87
N ILE A 55 -10.07 -1.24 6.06
CA ILE A 55 -10.62 -2.59 6.23
C ILE A 55 -12.06 -2.68 5.71
N LEU A 56 -12.90 -1.70 6.02
CA LEU A 56 -14.27 -1.66 5.51
C LEU A 56 -14.30 -1.53 3.98
N LEU A 57 -13.40 -0.73 3.41
CA LEU A 57 -13.25 -0.58 1.96
C LEU A 57 -12.82 -1.88 1.29
N MET A 58 -11.93 -2.67 1.93
CA MET A 58 -11.56 -4.00 1.43
C MET A 58 -12.76 -4.91 1.28
N ILE A 59 -13.64 -4.94 2.28
CA ILE A 59 -14.85 -5.75 2.26
C ILE A 59 -15.83 -5.23 1.20
N ALA A 60 -15.98 -3.91 1.09
CA ALA A 60 -16.99 -3.29 0.22
C ALA A 60 -16.64 -3.36 -1.27
N SER A 61 -15.36 -3.10 -1.64
CA SER A 61 -15.07 -2.72 -3.03
C SER A 61 -13.65 -2.98 -3.55
N PHE A 62 -12.70 -3.37 -2.71
CA PHE A 62 -11.28 -3.44 -3.10
C PHE A 62 -11.00 -4.35 -4.31
N SER A 63 -11.69 -5.50 -4.39
CA SER A 63 -11.50 -6.49 -5.46
C SER A 63 -12.34 -6.21 -6.72
N ILE A 64 -13.27 -5.27 -6.65
CA ILE A 64 -14.24 -4.98 -7.72
C ILE A 64 -13.56 -4.57 -9.05
N PRO A 65 -12.58 -3.65 -9.07
CA PRO A 65 -11.92 -3.28 -10.32
C PRO A 65 -11.31 -4.48 -11.05
N GLN A 66 -10.69 -5.39 -10.29
CA GLN A 66 -10.03 -6.58 -10.84
C GLN A 66 -11.05 -7.60 -11.36
N ALA A 67 -12.12 -7.87 -10.60
CA ALA A 67 -13.16 -8.80 -10.99
C ALA A 67 -13.91 -8.31 -12.24
N VAL A 68 -14.34 -7.05 -12.24
CA VAL A 68 -15.03 -6.43 -13.38
C VAL A 68 -14.15 -6.45 -14.61
N SER A 69 -12.88 -6.04 -14.47
CA SER A 69 -11.92 -6.03 -15.57
C SER A 69 -11.73 -7.43 -16.16
N LYS A 70 -11.58 -8.45 -15.32
CA LYS A 70 -11.39 -9.85 -15.77
C LYS A 70 -12.62 -10.36 -16.51
N ILE A 71 -13.80 -10.35 -15.89
CA ILE A 71 -15.02 -10.91 -16.46
C ILE A 71 -15.41 -10.18 -17.76
N MET A 72 -15.33 -8.84 -17.75
CA MET A 72 -15.62 -8.06 -18.95
C MET A 72 -14.62 -8.32 -20.06
N ALA A 73 -13.29 -8.42 -19.76
CA ALA A 73 -12.28 -8.68 -20.76
C ALA A 73 -12.50 -10.03 -21.45
N GLU A 74 -12.93 -11.06 -20.71
CA GLU A 74 -13.32 -12.36 -21.28
C GLU A 74 -14.47 -12.21 -22.30
N LYS A 75 -15.53 -11.47 -21.95
CA LYS A 75 -16.66 -11.22 -22.88
C LYS A 75 -16.22 -10.40 -24.11
N LEU A 76 -15.39 -9.37 -23.90
CA LEU A 76 -14.88 -8.50 -24.95
C LEU A 76 -13.95 -9.24 -25.94
N ALA A 77 -13.20 -10.25 -25.49
CA ALA A 77 -12.38 -11.09 -26.33
C ALA A 77 -13.20 -11.83 -27.40
N PHE A 78 -14.44 -12.20 -27.07
CA PHE A 78 -15.40 -12.83 -27.98
C PHE A 78 -16.34 -11.84 -28.66
N LYS A 79 -16.04 -10.51 -28.61
CA LYS A 79 -16.87 -9.41 -29.16
C LYS A 79 -18.30 -9.36 -28.61
N ARG A 80 -18.56 -9.92 -27.43
CA ARG A 80 -19.85 -9.98 -26.73
C ARG A 80 -20.05 -8.68 -25.91
N TYR A 81 -20.31 -7.58 -26.59
CA TYR A 81 -20.34 -6.23 -25.98
C TYR A 81 -21.55 -6.01 -25.07
N ARG A 82 -22.74 -6.61 -25.42
CA ARG A 82 -23.95 -6.53 -24.58
C ARG A 82 -23.76 -7.27 -23.27
N ASP A 83 -23.17 -8.47 -23.32
CA ASP A 83 -22.88 -9.25 -22.11
C ASP A 83 -21.84 -8.55 -21.23
N ALA A 84 -20.78 -7.97 -21.82
CA ALA A 84 -19.84 -7.15 -21.08
C ALA A 84 -20.51 -5.95 -20.39
N GLN A 85 -21.43 -5.26 -21.08
CA GLN A 85 -22.18 -4.15 -20.49
C GLN A 85 -23.14 -4.64 -19.37
N LYS A 86 -23.68 -5.86 -19.49
CA LYS A 86 -24.50 -6.50 -18.45
C LYS A 86 -23.67 -6.78 -17.21
N VAL A 87 -22.43 -7.31 -17.36
CA VAL A 87 -21.48 -7.49 -16.26
C VAL A 87 -21.22 -6.18 -15.53
N PHE A 88 -20.97 -5.08 -16.26
CA PHE A 88 -20.78 -3.76 -15.66
C PHE A 88 -21.98 -3.29 -14.83
N ARG A 89 -23.22 -3.47 -15.35
CA ARG A 89 -24.44 -3.11 -14.62
C ARG A 89 -24.65 -3.97 -13.38
N CYS A 90 -24.41 -5.28 -13.49
CA CYS A 90 -24.49 -6.20 -12.35
C CYS A 90 -23.45 -5.85 -11.27
N ALA A 91 -22.22 -5.48 -11.67
CA ALA A 91 -21.20 -5.05 -10.74
C ALA A 91 -21.56 -3.73 -10.05
N LEU A 92 -22.16 -2.77 -10.77
CA LEU A 92 -22.69 -1.54 -10.15
C LEU A 92 -23.78 -1.86 -9.12
N LEU A 93 -24.71 -2.76 -9.46
CA LEU A 93 -25.77 -3.17 -8.53
C LEU A 93 -25.19 -3.85 -7.29
N TYR A 94 -24.21 -4.77 -7.48
CA TYR A 94 -23.51 -5.43 -6.38
C TYR A 94 -22.87 -4.41 -5.44
N VAL A 95 -22.15 -3.42 -5.98
CA VAL A 95 -21.46 -2.40 -5.19
C VAL A 95 -22.44 -1.44 -4.50
N ILE A 96 -23.55 -1.10 -5.14
CA ILE A 96 -24.60 -0.29 -4.51
C ILE A 96 -25.17 -1.03 -3.29
N ILE A 97 -25.42 -2.32 -3.40
CA ILE A 97 -25.95 -3.12 -2.29
C ILE A 97 -24.87 -3.32 -1.21
N MET A 98 -23.72 -3.93 -1.57
CA MET A 98 -22.69 -4.27 -0.60
C MET A 98 -21.97 -3.03 -0.03
N GLY A 99 -21.65 -2.07 -0.89
CA GLY A 99 -21.08 -0.79 -0.45
C GLY A 99 -22.07 0.01 0.42
N GLY A 100 -23.36 -0.04 0.10
CA GLY A 100 -24.42 0.54 0.93
C GLY A 100 -24.53 -0.11 2.30
N VAL A 101 -24.54 -1.45 2.36
CA VAL A 101 -24.57 -2.20 3.63
C VAL A 101 -23.34 -1.88 4.48
N VAL A 102 -22.14 -1.90 3.90
CA VAL A 102 -20.91 -1.59 4.64
C VAL A 102 -20.86 -0.13 5.07
N ALA A 103 -21.34 0.81 4.25
CA ALA A 103 -21.43 2.23 4.61
C ALA A 103 -22.41 2.46 5.76
N LEU A 104 -23.58 1.81 5.75
CA LEU A 104 -24.53 1.86 6.86
C LEU A 104 -23.96 1.22 8.13
N PHE A 105 -23.28 0.08 8.00
CA PHE A 105 -22.55 -0.53 9.12
C PHE A 105 -21.47 0.41 9.68
N CYS A 106 -20.71 1.09 8.82
CA CYS A 106 -19.73 2.10 9.24
C CYS A 106 -20.40 3.24 10.01
N LEU A 107 -21.56 3.73 9.53
CA LEU A 107 -22.27 4.86 10.14
C LEU A 107 -22.84 4.50 11.52
N PHE A 108 -23.56 3.39 11.64
CA PHE A 108 -24.25 2.97 12.86
C PHE A 108 -23.37 2.13 13.79
N GLY A 109 -22.44 1.33 13.25
CA GLY A 109 -21.51 0.47 14.00
C GLY A 109 -20.22 1.16 14.43
N SER A 110 -20.09 2.47 14.24
CA SER A 110 -18.85 3.21 14.58
C SER A 110 -18.43 3.05 16.05
N SER A 111 -19.39 2.87 16.97
CA SER A 111 -19.13 2.61 18.40
C SER A 111 -18.50 1.24 18.67
N ILE A 112 -18.79 0.25 17.84
CA ILE A 112 -18.20 -1.10 17.94
C ILE A 112 -16.78 -1.11 17.37
N LEU A 113 -16.57 -0.36 16.28
CA LEU A 113 -15.30 -0.32 15.55
C LEU A 113 -14.24 0.56 16.20
N VAL A 114 -14.66 1.47 17.08
CA VAL A 114 -13.80 2.46 17.72
C VAL A 114 -13.94 2.37 19.24
N PRO A 115 -12.88 1.95 19.98
CA PRO A 115 -12.88 1.94 21.44
C PRO A 115 -13.17 3.31 22.07
N GLU A 116 -13.59 3.33 23.33
CA GLU A 116 -13.87 4.58 24.03
C GLU A 116 -12.65 5.49 24.12
N SER A 117 -11.46 4.92 24.30
CA SER A 117 -10.18 5.66 24.34
C SER A 117 -9.87 6.45 23.05
N MET A 118 -10.54 6.12 21.94
CA MET A 118 -10.43 6.79 20.63
C MET A 118 -11.79 7.38 20.19
N SER A 119 -12.71 7.65 21.11
CA SER A 119 -14.11 8.02 20.79
C SER A 119 -14.23 9.16 19.78
N GLY A 120 -13.32 10.13 19.77
CA GLY A 120 -13.27 11.21 18.78
C GLY A 120 -13.10 10.72 17.33
N ALA A 121 -12.52 9.53 17.11
CA ALA A 121 -12.41 8.95 15.78
C ALA A 121 -13.74 8.44 15.22
N ARG A 122 -14.76 8.23 16.06
CA ARG A 122 -16.12 7.83 15.63
C ARG A 122 -16.72 8.85 14.67
N LEU A 123 -16.53 10.14 14.94
CA LEU A 123 -17.01 11.22 14.07
C LEU A 123 -16.30 11.19 12.72
N ALA A 124 -14.98 11.08 12.72
CA ALA A 124 -14.17 10.96 11.51
C ALA A 124 -14.56 9.73 10.67
N LEU A 125 -14.82 8.59 11.32
CA LEU A 125 -15.26 7.36 10.66
C LEU A 125 -16.66 7.51 10.05
N LYS A 126 -17.61 8.16 10.74
CA LYS A 126 -18.94 8.46 10.19
C LYS A 126 -18.87 9.32 8.93
N MET A 127 -17.94 10.28 8.85
CA MET A 127 -17.72 11.10 7.65
C MET A 127 -17.13 10.29 6.48
N LEU A 128 -16.49 9.15 6.75
CA LEU A 128 -16.00 8.23 5.72
C LEU A 128 -17.06 7.25 5.20
N ALA A 129 -18.19 7.09 5.87
CA ALA A 129 -19.22 6.15 5.44
C ALA A 129 -19.74 6.40 4.01
N PRO A 130 -20.09 7.63 3.60
CA PRO A 130 -20.44 7.90 2.19
C PRO A 130 -19.29 7.62 1.22
N THR A 131 -18.05 7.80 1.68
CA THR A 131 -16.85 7.57 0.85
C THR A 131 -16.69 6.09 0.50
N ILE A 132 -17.02 5.17 1.41
CA ILE A 132 -17.02 3.71 1.15
C ILE A 132 -17.94 3.40 -0.03
N PHE A 133 -19.16 3.94 0.00
CA PHE A 133 -20.14 3.75 -1.07
C PHE A 133 -19.65 4.30 -2.41
N LEU A 134 -19.15 5.54 -2.44
CA LEU A 134 -18.62 6.18 -3.65
C LEU A 134 -17.39 5.45 -4.21
N SER A 135 -16.52 4.95 -3.33
CA SER A 135 -15.31 4.20 -3.72
C SER A 135 -15.63 2.93 -4.48
N GLY A 136 -16.69 2.24 -4.11
CA GLY A 136 -17.14 1.05 -4.81
C GLY A 136 -17.61 1.35 -6.24
N ILE A 137 -18.40 2.41 -6.42
CA ILE A 137 -18.84 2.87 -7.73
C ILE A 137 -17.63 3.27 -8.58
N LEU A 138 -16.70 4.06 -8.01
CA LEU A 138 -15.45 4.46 -8.66
C LEU A 138 -14.63 3.25 -9.11
N GLY A 139 -14.51 2.22 -8.24
CA GLY A 139 -13.82 0.98 -8.54
C GLY A 139 -14.43 0.25 -9.73
N THR A 140 -15.76 0.22 -9.83
CA THR A 140 -16.47 -0.40 -10.96
C THR A 140 -16.19 0.31 -12.28
N PHE A 141 -16.18 1.65 -12.30
CA PHE A 141 -15.80 2.43 -13.49
C PHE A 141 -14.32 2.20 -13.87
N ARG A 142 -13.42 2.14 -12.89
CA ARG A 142 -12.00 1.81 -13.15
C ARG A 142 -11.87 0.43 -13.80
N GLY A 143 -12.55 -0.58 -13.25
CA GLY A 143 -12.59 -1.93 -13.82
C GLY A 143 -13.14 -1.97 -15.24
N TYR A 144 -14.17 -1.16 -15.53
CA TYR A 144 -14.74 -1.02 -16.87
C TYR A 144 -13.68 -0.60 -17.91
N PHE A 145 -12.96 0.49 -17.66
CA PHE A 145 -11.95 0.98 -18.62
C PHE A 145 -10.73 0.04 -18.69
N GLN A 146 -10.33 -0.59 -17.59
CA GLN A 146 -9.28 -1.60 -17.57
C GLN A 146 -9.63 -2.80 -18.46
N ALA A 147 -10.90 -3.24 -18.46
CA ALA A 147 -11.38 -4.32 -19.33
C ALA A 147 -11.20 -4.01 -20.81
N TYR A 148 -11.36 -2.75 -21.21
CA TYR A 148 -11.07 -2.27 -22.57
C TYR A 148 -9.56 -2.07 -22.84
N ARG A 149 -8.67 -2.48 -21.94
CA ARG A 149 -7.22 -2.27 -22.00
C ARG A 149 -6.81 -0.79 -22.08
N ASN A 150 -7.69 0.10 -21.63
CA ASN A 150 -7.41 1.55 -21.54
C ASN A 150 -7.15 1.92 -20.07
N MET A 151 -5.87 1.95 -19.69
CA MET A 151 -5.47 2.26 -18.31
C MET A 151 -5.41 3.76 -18.02
N LEU A 152 -5.42 4.62 -19.06
CA LEU A 152 -5.25 6.07 -18.91
C LEU A 152 -6.32 6.71 -18.02
N PRO A 153 -7.64 6.44 -18.17
CA PRO A 153 -8.65 7.02 -17.30
C PRO A 153 -8.45 6.61 -15.83
N THR A 154 -8.13 5.34 -15.59
CA THR A 154 -7.85 4.84 -14.24
C THR A 154 -6.65 5.56 -13.62
N SER A 155 -5.56 5.70 -14.37
CA SER A 155 -4.34 6.37 -13.93
C SER A 155 -4.58 7.84 -13.57
N LEU A 156 -5.26 8.57 -14.46
CA LEU A 156 -5.59 9.98 -14.22
C LEU A 156 -6.56 10.15 -13.05
N SER A 157 -7.55 9.25 -12.90
CA SER A 157 -8.48 9.30 -11.78
C SER A 157 -7.79 9.13 -10.42
N GLN A 158 -6.71 8.34 -10.33
CA GLN A 158 -5.93 8.18 -9.10
C GLN A 158 -5.16 9.46 -8.75
N ILE A 159 -4.58 10.13 -9.74
CA ILE A 159 -3.88 11.40 -9.53
C ILE A 159 -4.87 12.49 -9.10
N VAL A 160 -5.99 12.62 -9.81
CA VAL A 160 -7.08 13.57 -9.47
C VAL A 160 -7.55 13.33 -8.05
N GLU A 161 -7.83 12.06 -7.67
CA GLU A 161 -8.22 11.69 -6.31
C GLU A 161 -7.24 12.22 -5.27
N GLN A 162 -5.94 11.94 -5.43
CA GLN A 162 -4.93 12.33 -4.44
C GLN A 162 -4.69 13.83 -4.39
N CYS A 163 -4.77 14.53 -5.50
CA CYS A 163 -4.70 16.00 -5.51
C CYS A 163 -5.86 16.63 -4.71
N PHE A 164 -7.07 16.14 -4.92
CA PHE A 164 -8.24 16.64 -4.20
C PHE A 164 -8.21 16.23 -2.72
N VAL A 165 -7.80 14.99 -2.40
CA VAL A 165 -7.57 14.57 -1.00
C VAL A 165 -6.60 15.54 -0.33
N ALA A 166 -5.44 15.81 -0.96
CA ALA A 166 -4.40 16.67 -0.39
C ALA A 166 -4.93 18.08 -0.07
N VAL A 167 -5.62 18.70 -1.02
CA VAL A 167 -6.15 20.07 -0.85
C VAL A 167 -7.29 20.10 0.16
N PHE A 168 -8.29 19.24 -0.01
CA PHE A 168 -9.50 19.31 0.81
C PHE A 168 -9.29 18.77 2.22
N ALA A 169 -8.39 17.81 2.45
CA ALA A 169 -8.09 17.35 3.81
C ALA A 169 -7.51 18.49 4.65
N ILE A 170 -6.56 19.25 4.12
CA ILE A 170 -5.96 20.38 4.82
C ILE A 170 -6.99 21.50 5.01
N LEU A 171 -7.70 21.86 3.93
CA LEU A 171 -8.67 22.96 3.96
C LEU A 171 -9.82 22.68 4.94
N MET A 172 -10.46 21.51 4.85
CA MET A 172 -11.60 21.16 5.71
C MET A 172 -11.16 20.97 7.17
N SER A 173 -9.97 20.45 7.42
CA SER A 173 -9.41 20.40 8.78
C SER A 173 -9.25 21.78 9.38
N ALA A 174 -8.66 22.73 8.64
CA ALA A 174 -8.47 24.10 9.10
C ALA A 174 -9.82 24.80 9.37
N VAL A 175 -10.78 24.63 8.48
CA VAL A 175 -12.14 25.19 8.62
C VAL A 175 -12.83 24.61 9.88
N MET A 176 -12.77 23.30 10.09
CA MET A 176 -13.41 22.67 11.26
C MET A 176 -12.72 23.05 12.56
N LEU A 177 -11.40 23.05 12.63
CA LEU A 177 -10.65 23.49 13.81
C LEU A 177 -10.94 24.95 14.19
N ASN A 178 -11.09 25.83 13.20
CA ASN A 178 -11.43 27.22 13.43
C ASN A 178 -12.90 27.37 13.89
N LYS A 179 -13.84 26.66 13.25
CA LYS A 179 -15.26 26.70 13.61
C LYS A 179 -15.52 26.23 15.05
N PHE A 180 -14.77 25.26 15.51
CA PHE A 180 -14.90 24.69 16.85
C PHE A 180 -13.78 25.14 17.81
N SER A 181 -13.16 26.31 17.56
CA SER A 181 -12.05 26.82 18.36
C SER A 181 -12.44 27.12 19.82
N GLY A 182 -13.71 27.46 20.08
CA GLY A 182 -14.24 27.69 21.43
C GLY A 182 -14.84 26.45 22.13
N ALA A 183 -14.82 25.28 21.45
CA ALA A 183 -15.32 24.05 22.04
C ALA A 183 -14.24 23.37 22.91
N GLU A 184 -14.65 22.39 23.71
CA GLU A 184 -13.75 21.52 24.45
C GLU A 184 -12.70 20.89 23.51
N GLU A 185 -11.48 20.70 24.00
CA GLU A 185 -10.36 20.23 23.18
C GLU A 185 -10.65 18.87 22.54
N SER A 186 -11.28 17.95 23.25
CA SER A 186 -11.72 16.66 22.76
C SER A 186 -12.66 16.78 21.53
N VAL A 187 -13.63 17.68 21.60
CA VAL A 187 -14.59 17.98 20.52
C VAL A 187 -13.89 18.63 19.34
N ARG A 188 -13.03 19.60 19.61
CA ARG A 188 -12.24 20.28 18.58
C ARG A 188 -11.34 19.31 17.82
N ASN A 189 -10.64 18.40 18.53
CA ASN A 189 -9.78 17.38 17.95
C ASN A 189 -10.58 16.39 17.08
N ALA A 190 -11.77 15.98 17.54
CA ALA A 190 -12.66 15.12 16.78
C ALA A 190 -13.14 15.77 15.47
N TRP A 191 -13.52 17.06 15.49
CA TRP A 191 -13.91 17.80 14.29
C TRP A 191 -12.74 18.08 13.35
N GLY A 192 -11.52 18.30 13.88
CA GLY A 192 -10.31 18.40 13.09
C GLY A 192 -10.07 17.12 12.26
N ALA A 193 -10.12 15.96 12.91
CA ALA A 193 -9.99 14.66 12.27
C ALA A 193 -11.12 14.39 11.26
N ALA A 194 -12.36 14.76 11.59
CA ALA A 194 -13.50 14.66 10.69
C ALA A 194 -13.33 15.52 9.44
N GLY A 195 -12.79 16.74 9.57
CA GLY A 195 -12.45 17.60 8.45
C GLY A 195 -11.44 16.95 7.49
N ALA A 196 -10.40 16.32 8.04
CA ALA A 196 -9.42 15.58 7.24
C ALA A 196 -10.05 14.42 6.46
N THR A 197 -10.97 13.68 7.09
CA THR A 197 -11.68 12.57 6.43
C THR A 197 -12.68 13.05 5.38
N MET A 198 -13.29 14.23 5.53
CA MET A 198 -14.09 14.87 4.47
C MET A 198 -13.24 15.11 3.21
N GLY A 199 -11.95 15.44 3.36
CA GLY A 199 -11.02 15.56 2.25
C GLY A 199 -10.85 14.25 1.49
N THR A 200 -10.78 13.11 2.18
CA THR A 200 -10.78 11.79 1.53
C THR A 200 -12.05 11.58 0.71
N GLY A 201 -13.22 11.94 1.25
CA GLY A 201 -14.49 11.88 0.54
C GLY A 201 -14.53 12.77 -0.71
N ALA A 202 -14.03 14.02 -0.60
CA ALA A 202 -13.94 14.94 -1.72
C ALA A 202 -13.03 14.41 -2.84
N GLY A 203 -11.91 13.78 -2.49
CA GLY A 203 -11.02 13.14 -3.46
C GLY A 203 -11.70 12.03 -4.24
N VAL A 204 -12.34 11.10 -3.53
CA VAL A 204 -13.09 9.99 -4.15
C VAL A 204 -14.23 10.51 -5.02
N ALA A 205 -15.00 11.49 -4.54
CA ALA A 205 -16.08 12.12 -5.30
C ALA A 205 -15.56 12.77 -6.58
N SER A 206 -14.45 13.51 -6.50
CA SER A 206 -13.83 14.16 -7.69
C SER A 206 -13.34 13.14 -8.70
N ALA A 207 -12.71 12.04 -8.25
CA ALA A 207 -12.30 10.96 -9.13
C ALA A 207 -13.49 10.26 -9.79
N LEU A 208 -14.59 10.07 -9.04
CA LEU A 208 -15.81 9.48 -9.58
C LEU A 208 -16.43 10.40 -10.63
N LEU A 209 -16.54 11.71 -10.37
CA LEU A 209 -17.05 12.70 -11.34
C LEU A 209 -16.19 12.70 -12.60
N PHE A 210 -14.86 12.64 -12.47
CA PHE A 210 -13.95 12.49 -13.61
C PHE A 210 -14.23 11.21 -14.41
N MET A 211 -14.42 10.06 -13.75
CA MET A 211 -14.69 8.79 -14.43
C MET A 211 -16.08 8.78 -15.11
N LEU A 212 -17.08 9.39 -14.48
CA LEU A 212 -18.41 9.59 -15.06
C LEU A 212 -18.34 10.48 -16.31
N PHE A 213 -17.57 11.57 -16.25
CA PHE A 213 -17.31 12.43 -17.39
C PHE A 213 -16.66 11.67 -18.56
N VAL A 214 -15.60 10.89 -18.27
CA VAL A 214 -14.94 10.06 -19.31
C VAL A 214 -15.91 9.04 -19.90
N TYR A 215 -16.74 8.40 -19.07
CA TYR A 215 -17.76 7.46 -19.53
C TYR A 215 -18.81 8.16 -20.41
N TRP A 216 -19.26 9.35 -20.02
CA TRP A 216 -20.21 10.15 -20.78
C TRP A 216 -19.68 10.58 -22.15
N VAL A 217 -18.44 11.03 -22.25
CA VAL A 217 -17.76 11.37 -23.51
C VAL A 217 -17.70 10.15 -24.45
N ASN A 218 -17.44 8.96 -23.88
CA ASN A 218 -17.35 7.72 -24.66
C ASN A 218 -18.70 7.07 -24.99
N ARG A 219 -19.82 7.61 -24.50
CA ARG A 219 -21.16 6.98 -24.64
C ARG A 219 -21.58 6.69 -26.07
N LYS A 220 -21.19 7.54 -27.04
CA LYS A 220 -21.49 7.34 -28.47
C LYS A 220 -20.78 6.10 -29.01
N ASN A 221 -19.51 5.92 -28.67
CA ASN A 221 -18.71 4.76 -29.07
C ASN A 221 -19.21 3.46 -28.39
N ILE A 222 -19.63 3.56 -27.14
CA ILE A 222 -20.22 2.43 -26.37
C ILE A 222 -21.53 2.00 -27.07
N LYS A 223 -22.45 2.93 -27.33
CA LYS A 223 -23.71 2.64 -28.03
C LYS A 223 -23.48 2.02 -29.41
N LYS A 224 -22.51 2.54 -30.19
CA LYS A 224 -22.15 2.01 -31.51
C LYS A 224 -21.64 0.56 -31.44
N ARG A 225 -20.83 0.22 -30.41
CA ARG A 225 -20.36 -1.16 -30.20
C ARG A 225 -21.50 -2.08 -29.79
N LEU A 226 -22.39 -1.66 -28.91
CA LEU A 226 -23.57 -2.42 -28.48
C LEU A 226 -24.55 -2.69 -29.64
N ALA A 227 -24.74 -1.72 -30.53
CA ALA A 227 -25.60 -1.89 -31.71
C ALA A 227 -25.02 -2.88 -32.75
N ARG A 228 -23.70 -3.02 -32.82
CA ARG A 228 -23.01 -3.95 -33.73
C ARG A 228 -22.79 -5.35 -33.15
N ASP A 229 -23.28 -5.62 -31.96
CA ASP A 229 -23.10 -6.87 -31.28
C ASP A 229 -24.08 -7.94 -31.78
N THR A 230 -23.52 -8.99 -32.37
CA THR A 230 -24.23 -10.17 -32.86
C THR A 230 -23.78 -11.46 -32.15
N HIS A 231 -22.83 -11.35 -31.18
CA HIS A 231 -22.19 -12.52 -30.55
C HIS A 231 -22.64 -12.73 -29.11
N SER A 232 -23.36 -11.78 -28.50
CA SER A 232 -23.85 -11.91 -27.14
C SER A 232 -24.89 -13.03 -27.00
N ARG A 233 -24.82 -13.74 -25.87
CA ARG A 233 -25.66 -14.90 -25.56
C ARG A 233 -26.82 -14.56 -24.62
N ASP A 234 -26.95 -13.30 -24.22
CA ASP A 234 -27.95 -12.80 -23.29
C ASP A 234 -28.05 -13.58 -21.97
N GLU A 235 -26.88 -13.77 -21.34
CA GLU A 235 -26.75 -14.49 -20.06
C GLU A 235 -27.72 -13.96 -19.01
N ALA A 236 -28.31 -14.83 -18.19
CA ALA A 236 -29.21 -14.40 -17.11
C ALA A 236 -28.49 -13.49 -16.11
N THR A 237 -29.17 -12.47 -15.60
CA THR A 237 -28.59 -11.52 -14.61
C THR A 237 -28.14 -12.24 -13.33
N SER A 238 -28.89 -13.28 -12.90
CA SER A 238 -28.54 -14.11 -11.74
C SER A 238 -27.24 -14.87 -11.94
N GLU A 239 -26.98 -15.39 -13.15
CA GLU A 239 -25.76 -16.12 -13.49
C GLU A 239 -24.56 -15.16 -13.49
N VAL A 240 -24.69 -14.00 -14.11
CA VAL A 240 -23.66 -12.96 -14.11
C VAL A 240 -23.33 -12.52 -12.67
N MET A 241 -24.35 -12.29 -11.84
CA MET A 241 -24.17 -11.92 -10.43
C MET A 241 -23.48 -13.03 -9.64
N LYS A 242 -23.89 -14.28 -9.82
CA LYS A 242 -23.23 -15.43 -9.20
C LYS A 242 -21.75 -15.51 -9.57
N ASN A 243 -21.40 -15.29 -10.83
CA ASN A 243 -20.02 -15.30 -11.30
C ASN A 243 -19.19 -14.17 -10.69
N ILE A 244 -19.78 -12.96 -10.55
CA ILE A 244 -19.13 -11.84 -9.86
C ILE A 244 -18.83 -12.21 -8.41
N VAL A 245 -19.83 -12.71 -7.67
CA VAL A 245 -19.65 -13.08 -6.25
C VAL A 245 -18.61 -14.18 -6.08
N LEU A 246 -18.65 -15.23 -6.93
CA LEU A 246 -17.68 -16.34 -6.87
C LEU A 246 -16.24 -15.90 -7.11
N ILE A 247 -16.01 -14.84 -7.91
CA ILE A 247 -14.66 -14.30 -8.13
C ILE A 247 -14.28 -13.31 -7.03
N VAL A 248 -15.21 -12.47 -6.59
CA VAL A 248 -14.96 -11.39 -5.64
C VAL A 248 -14.72 -11.92 -4.22
N MET A 249 -15.52 -12.88 -3.76
CA MET A 249 -15.47 -13.36 -2.37
C MET A 249 -14.11 -13.97 -1.95
N PRO A 250 -13.49 -14.86 -2.74
CA PRO A 250 -12.16 -15.38 -2.38
C PRO A 250 -11.08 -14.28 -2.32
N ILE A 251 -11.17 -13.28 -3.21
CA ILE A 251 -10.21 -12.17 -3.23
C ILE A 251 -10.40 -11.28 -2.00
N ILE A 252 -11.66 -10.97 -1.63
CA ILE A 252 -11.97 -10.22 -0.41
C ILE A 252 -11.43 -10.96 0.81
N LEU A 253 -11.74 -12.25 0.95
CA LEU A 253 -11.34 -13.05 2.11
C LEU A 253 -9.83 -13.10 2.26
N SER A 254 -9.12 -13.35 1.17
CA SER A 254 -7.65 -13.34 1.18
C SER A 254 -7.08 -11.97 1.56
N SER A 255 -7.58 -10.90 0.92
CA SER A 255 -7.11 -9.53 1.20
C SER A 255 -7.43 -9.11 2.64
N PHE A 256 -8.58 -9.49 3.17
CA PHE A 256 -8.97 -9.23 4.55
C PHE A 256 -8.00 -9.91 5.54
N ILE A 257 -7.74 -11.20 5.37
CA ILE A 257 -6.83 -11.96 6.26
C ILE A 257 -5.41 -11.37 6.25
N TYR A 258 -4.92 -10.91 5.08
CA TYR A 258 -3.59 -10.30 4.97
C TYR A 258 -3.46 -8.93 5.64
N ASN A 259 -4.55 -8.19 5.80
CA ASN A 259 -4.48 -6.78 6.22
C ASN A 259 -5.20 -6.49 7.54
N VAL A 260 -5.98 -7.43 8.07
CA VAL A 260 -6.78 -7.22 9.27
C VAL A 260 -5.92 -7.07 10.54
N ASN A 261 -4.68 -7.60 10.53
CA ASN A 261 -3.76 -7.47 11.67
C ASN A 261 -3.53 -6.00 12.08
N GLY A 262 -3.38 -5.10 11.10
CA GLY A 262 -3.21 -3.67 11.40
C GLY A 262 -4.39 -3.06 12.15
N PHE A 263 -5.61 -3.45 11.80
CA PHE A 263 -6.82 -3.02 12.53
C PHE A 263 -6.88 -3.65 13.92
N ILE A 264 -6.68 -4.96 14.03
CA ILE A 264 -6.74 -5.66 15.31
C ILE A 264 -5.71 -5.08 16.29
N ASN A 265 -4.47 -4.89 15.86
CA ASN A 265 -3.40 -4.32 16.67
C ASN A 265 -3.74 -2.89 17.13
N SER A 266 -4.31 -2.07 16.24
CA SER A 266 -4.75 -0.72 16.58
C SER A 266 -5.90 -0.72 17.59
N TYR A 267 -6.86 -1.62 17.42
CA TYR A 267 -8.00 -1.78 18.32
C TYR A 267 -7.55 -2.27 19.71
N MET A 268 -6.65 -3.28 19.75
CA MET A 268 -6.08 -3.81 21.00
C MET A 268 -5.23 -2.75 21.72
N TYR A 269 -4.38 -2.03 20.97
CA TYR A 269 -3.58 -0.94 21.54
C TYR A 269 -4.47 0.09 22.24
N SER A 270 -5.40 0.65 21.51
CA SER A 270 -6.25 1.72 22.05
C SER A 270 -7.14 1.22 23.18
N GLY A 271 -7.73 0.04 23.07
CA GLY A 271 -8.59 -0.55 24.08
C GLY A 271 -7.85 -0.89 25.39
N ILE A 272 -6.71 -1.58 25.28
CA ILE A 272 -5.93 -2.01 26.45
C ILE A 272 -5.25 -0.81 27.13
N GLN A 273 -4.73 0.17 26.38
CA GLN A 273 -4.13 1.36 26.98
C GLN A 273 -5.18 2.22 27.69
N GLY A 274 -6.38 2.34 27.12
CA GLY A 274 -7.51 2.97 27.82
C GLY A 274 -7.93 2.24 29.09
N PHE A 275 -7.94 0.89 29.06
CA PHE A 275 -8.21 0.07 30.24
C PHE A 275 -7.12 0.22 31.34
N LYS A 276 -5.85 0.40 30.94
CA LYS A 276 -4.74 0.71 31.85
C LYS A 276 -4.80 2.14 32.44
N GLY A 277 -5.77 2.95 32.01
CA GLY A 277 -5.98 4.30 32.54
C GLY A 277 -5.09 5.38 31.91
N LEU A 278 -4.48 5.12 30.74
CA LEU A 278 -3.80 6.16 29.98
C LEU A 278 -4.80 7.22 29.51
N ASP A 279 -4.35 8.47 29.55
CA ASP A 279 -5.12 9.61 29.07
C ASP A 279 -5.39 9.50 27.55
N HIS A 280 -6.58 9.93 27.13
CA HIS A 280 -7.03 9.87 25.73
C HIS A 280 -6.11 10.64 24.78
N ASP A 281 -5.63 11.80 25.16
CA ASP A 281 -4.73 12.63 24.36
C ASP A 281 -3.36 11.95 24.18
N THR A 282 -2.85 11.31 25.23
CA THR A 282 -1.62 10.52 25.16
C THR A 282 -1.77 9.34 24.21
N ILE A 283 -2.87 8.58 24.30
CA ILE A 283 -3.13 7.45 23.40
C ILE A 283 -3.21 7.92 21.95
N THR A 284 -3.94 8.99 21.68
CA THR A 284 -4.12 9.53 20.32
C THR A 284 -2.84 10.13 19.75
N SER A 285 -2.07 10.87 20.57
CA SER A 285 -0.79 11.46 20.16
C SER A 285 0.25 10.39 19.82
N LEU A 286 0.39 9.36 20.64
CA LEU A 286 1.28 8.23 20.35
C LEU A 286 0.84 7.43 19.12
N TYR A 287 -0.48 7.32 18.91
CA TYR A 287 -0.99 6.69 17.69
C TYR A 287 -0.73 7.54 16.43
N ALA A 288 -0.67 8.87 16.54
CA ALA A 288 -0.23 9.73 15.45
C ALA A 288 1.24 9.46 15.09
N GLU A 289 2.12 9.29 16.08
CA GLU A 289 3.53 8.94 15.88
C GLU A 289 3.67 7.60 15.14
N TYR A 290 2.86 6.59 15.49
CA TYR A 290 2.75 5.35 14.72
C TYR A 290 2.29 5.60 13.28
N GLY A 291 1.35 6.49 13.06
CA GLY A 291 0.89 6.88 11.72
C GLY A 291 1.98 7.56 10.88
N TYR A 292 2.85 8.36 11.50
CA TYR A 292 4.03 8.97 10.84
C TYR A 292 5.03 7.89 10.41
N TYR A 293 5.37 6.97 11.32
CA TYR A 293 6.18 5.80 11.02
C TYR A 293 5.62 4.99 9.85
N MET A 294 4.33 4.62 9.90
CA MET A 294 3.68 3.85 8.83
C MET A 294 3.70 4.58 7.48
N THR A 295 3.58 5.89 7.48
CA THR A 295 3.65 6.70 6.26
C THR A 295 5.01 6.59 5.59
N LEU A 296 6.09 6.64 6.36
CA LEU A 296 7.46 6.59 5.86
C LEU A 296 7.85 5.19 5.39
N ILE A 297 7.48 4.16 6.14
CA ILE A 297 7.87 2.78 5.83
C ILE A 297 7.14 2.22 4.59
N ASN A 298 5.95 2.72 4.29
CA ASN A 298 5.16 2.27 3.14
C ASN A 298 5.77 2.67 1.78
N ILE A 299 6.68 3.66 1.73
CA ILE A 299 7.33 4.09 0.49
C ILE A 299 8.30 3.03 -0.02
N PRO A 300 9.35 2.65 0.74
CA PRO A 300 10.27 1.60 0.31
C PRO A 300 9.55 0.27 0.07
N LEU A 301 8.57 -0.07 0.90
CA LEU A 301 7.79 -1.30 0.76
C LEU A 301 7.06 -1.36 -0.58
N THR A 302 6.52 -0.23 -1.04
CA THR A 302 5.87 -0.15 -2.36
C THR A 302 6.87 -0.30 -3.49
N LEU A 303 8.01 0.38 -3.41
CA LEU A 303 9.07 0.30 -4.42
C LEU A 303 9.62 -1.13 -4.52
N ALA A 304 9.86 -1.78 -3.39
CA ALA A 304 10.37 -3.13 -3.32
C ALA A 304 9.40 -4.19 -3.88
N SER A 305 8.09 -3.95 -3.80
CA SER A 305 7.06 -4.90 -4.27
C SER A 305 6.70 -4.77 -5.74
N THR A 306 7.03 -3.66 -6.41
CA THR A 306 6.62 -3.41 -7.81
C THR A 306 7.35 -4.30 -8.81
N ALA A 307 8.67 -4.43 -8.71
CA ALA A 307 9.47 -5.24 -9.63
C ALA A 307 9.17 -6.75 -9.49
N PRO A 308 9.14 -7.34 -8.28
CA PRO A 308 8.73 -8.73 -8.11
C PRO A 308 7.37 -9.05 -8.69
N THR A 309 6.38 -8.17 -8.49
CA THR A 309 5.01 -8.39 -8.97
C THR A 309 4.95 -8.55 -10.50
N SER A 310 5.82 -7.85 -11.25
CA SER A 310 5.89 -7.97 -12.70
C SER A 310 6.48 -9.30 -13.17
N MET A 311 7.27 -10.00 -12.34
CA MET A 311 7.92 -11.26 -12.68
C MET A 311 7.07 -12.50 -12.35
N ILE A 312 6.05 -12.37 -11.52
CA ILE A 312 5.17 -13.49 -11.13
C ILE A 312 4.52 -14.20 -12.34
N PRO A 313 3.99 -13.51 -13.37
CA PRO A 313 3.44 -14.18 -14.55
C PRO A 313 4.48 -15.03 -15.30
N GLU A 314 5.75 -14.57 -15.33
CA GLU A 314 6.84 -15.32 -15.96
C GLU A 314 7.16 -16.60 -15.17
N VAL A 315 7.20 -16.52 -13.84
CA VAL A 315 7.36 -17.68 -12.95
C VAL A 315 6.23 -18.68 -13.19
N SER A 316 4.98 -18.21 -13.23
CA SER A 316 3.80 -19.05 -13.49
C SER A 316 3.88 -19.75 -14.85
N ALA A 317 4.34 -19.05 -15.89
CA ALA A 317 4.48 -19.60 -17.23
C ALA A 317 5.56 -20.70 -17.30
N GLN A 318 6.71 -20.51 -16.62
CA GLN A 318 7.77 -21.54 -16.58
C GLN A 318 7.35 -22.75 -15.74
N TYR A 319 6.68 -22.51 -14.62
CA TYR A 319 6.11 -23.57 -13.78
C TYR A 319 5.11 -24.44 -14.57
N ALA A 320 4.22 -23.82 -15.35
CA ALA A 320 3.27 -24.54 -16.20
C ALA A 320 3.95 -25.40 -17.28
N LYS A 321 5.12 -24.97 -17.76
CA LYS A 321 5.97 -25.75 -18.69
C LYS A 321 6.79 -26.84 -17.99
N ARG A 322 6.69 -26.97 -16.67
CA ARG A 322 7.51 -27.85 -15.80
C ARG A 322 9.02 -27.52 -15.84
N ASP A 323 9.39 -26.32 -16.27
CA ASP A 323 10.76 -25.83 -16.23
C ASP A 323 11.03 -25.16 -14.86
N MET A 324 11.35 -26.02 -13.90
CA MET A 324 11.61 -25.59 -12.52
C MET A 324 12.91 -24.79 -12.37
N GLY A 325 13.89 -25.03 -13.25
CA GLY A 325 15.15 -24.29 -13.27
C GLY A 325 14.91 -22.83 -13.60
N SER A 326 14.35 -22.56 -14.78
CA SER A 326 14.02 -21.20 -15.22
C SER A 326 13.03 -20.50 -14.28
N ALA A 327 12.09 -21.24 -13.67
CA ALA A 327 11.17 -20.66 -12.68
C ALA A 327 11.93 -20.16 -11.44
N ARG A 328 12.89 -20.94 -10.90
CA ARG A 328 13.73 -20.54 -9.74
C ARG A 328 14.63 -19.37 -10.07
N ASP A 329 15.25 -19.34 -11.25
CA ASP A 329 16.07 -18.20 -11.71
C ASP A 329 15.27 -16.90 -11.74
N LYS A 330 13.98 -16.96 -12.16
CA LYS A 330 13.10 -15.79 -12.11
C LYS A 330 12.77 -15.35 -10.68
N ILE A 331 12.59 -16.30 -9.75
CA ILE A 331 12.37 -16.02 -8.34
C ILE A 331 13.63 -15.39 -7.73
N ASP A 332 14.83 -15.92 -8.05
CA ASP A 332 16.10 -15.35 -7.60
C ASP A 332 16.27 -13.91 -8.04
N ARG A 333 15.96 -13.60 -9.30
CA ARG A 333 15.99 -12.22 -9.82
C ARG A 333 14.99 -11.31 -9.12
N ALA A 334 13.76 -11.79 -8.89
CA ALA A 334 12.74 -11.03 -8.16
C ALA A 334 13.17 -10.75 -6.71
N THR A 335 13.72 -11.76 -6.03
CA THR A 335 14.23 -11.63 -4.66
C THR A 335 15.41 -10.68 -4.61
N TRP A 336 16.35 -10.83 -5.52
CA TRP A 336 17.52 -9.97 -5.61
C TRP A 336 17.13 -8.49 -5.78
N ILE A 337 16.25 -8.14 -6.74
CA ILE A 337 15.89 -6.73 -6.97
C ILE A 337 15.08 -6.14 -5.83
N SER A 338 14.22 -6.93 -5.19
CA SER A 338 13.48 -6.51 -4.01
C SER A 338 14.41 -6.19 -2.85
N MET A 339 15.37 -7.06 -2.56
CA MET A 339 16.32 -6.88 -1.45
C MET A 339 17.36 -5.80 -1.74
N PHE A 340 17.78 -5.67 -3.01
CA PHE A 340 18.64 -4.59 -3.48
C PHE A 340 18.07 -3.19 -3.18
N ILE A 341 16.73 -3.06 -3.17
CA ILE A 341 16.03 -1.82 -2.81
C ILE A 341 15.72 -1.78 -1.32
N SER A 342 15.17 -2.87 -0.76
CA SER A 342 14.65 -2.92 0.61
C SER A 342 15.73 -2.70 1.66
N ILE A 343 16.89 -3.35 1.50
CA ILE A 343 17.94 -3.33 2.53
C ILE A 343 18.56 -1.94 2.68
N PRO A 344 19.04 -1.24 1.63
CA PRO A 344 19.56 0.10 1.79
C PRO A 344 18.49 1.11 2.23
N CYS A 345 17.25 0.96 1.79
CA CYS A 345 16.16 1.81 2.27
C CYS A 345 15.90 1.60 3.77
N ALA A 346 15.88 0.35 4.24
CA ALA A 346 15.71 0.06 5.66
C ALA A 346 16.84 0.64 6.51
N VAL A 347 18.09 0.41 6.11
CA VAL A 347 19.28 0.92 6.81
C VAL A 347 19.32 2.46 6.77
N GLY A 348 19.06 3.06 5.63
CA GLY A 348 19.02 4.52 5.47
C GLY A 348 17.93 5.19 6.32
N LEU A 349 16.73 4.62 6.34
CA LEU A 349 15.64 5.08 7.19
C LEU A 349 15.95 4.91 8.69
N ALA A 350 16.65 3.85 9.09
CA ALA A 350 17.05 3.67 10.49
C ALA A 350 18.04 4.77 10.93
N VAL A 351 19.08 5.02 10.13
CA VAL A 351 20.16 5.98 10.47
C VAL A 351 19.66 7.44 10.43
N LEU A 352 18.82 7.77 9.46
CA LEU A 352 18.28 9.10 9.26
C LEU A 352 16.86 9.27 9.84
N ALA A 353 16.42 8.36 10.73
CA ALA A 353 15.07 8.35 11.29
C ALA A 353 14.68 9.70 11.92
N GLY A 354 15.48 10.22 12.83
CA GLY A 354 15.23 11.50 13.49
C GLY A 354 15.15 12.68 12.51
N PRO A 355 16.17 12.89 11.68
CA PRO A 355 16.14 13.94 10.65
C PRO A 355 14.93 13.87 9.70
N ILE A 356 14.59 12.69 9.22
CA ILE A 356 13.46 12.50 8.28
C ILE A 356 12.13 12.80 8.96
N THR A 357 11.91 12.27 10.16
CA THR A 357 10.66 12.48 10.89
C THR A 357 10.46 13.94 11.25
N ARG A 358 11.50 14.63 11.74
CA ARG A 358 11.43 16.06 12.04
C ARG A 358 11.21 16.93 10.81
N LEU A 359 11.75 16.53 9.65
CA LEU A 359 11.55 17.29 8.42
C LEU A 359 10.10 17.19 7.91
N LEU A 360 9.56 15.97 7.91
CA LEU A 360 8.24 15.71 7.34
C LEU A 360 7.11 15.92 8.36
N PHE A 361 7.38 15.69 9.64
CA PHE A 361 6.41 15.82 10.72
C PHE A 361 6.98 16.68 11.86
N PRO A 362 7.00 18.01 11.71
CA PRO A 362 7.61 18.91 12.70
C PRO A 362 7.02 18.84 14.09
N ARG A 363 5.79 18.33 14.23
CA ARG A 363 5.11 18.11 15.52
C ARG A 363 5.42 16.77 16.18
N THR A 364 6.34 15.97 15.62
CA THR A 364 6.75 14.69 16.23
C THR A 364 7.41 14.92 17.59
N GLU A 365 7.05 14.11 18.56
CA GLU A 365 7.64 14.08 19.90
C GLU A 365 8.85 13.12 19.96
N GLY A 366 9.20 12.50 18.83
CA GLY A 366 10.36 11.62 18.67
C GLY A 366 10.04 10.13 18.69
N ALA A 367 8.85 9.72 19.11
CA ALA A 367 8.45 8.31 19.11
C ALA A 367 8.42 7.73 17.70
N ALA A 368 8.01 8.49 16.67
CA ALA A 368 8.02 8.05 15.28
C ALA A 368 9.42 7.65 14.79
N ALA A 369 10.46 8.37 15.20
CA ALA A 369 11.84 8.03 14.86
C ALA A 369 12.27 6.71 15.52
N GLN A 370 11.93 6.50 16.79
CA GLN A 370 12.22 5.26 17.52
C GLN A 370 11.45 4.09 16.95
N LEU A 371 10.15 4.26 16.65
CA LEU A 371 9.32 3.26 15.97
C LEU A 371 9.90 2.90 14.60
N MET A 372 10.45 3.88 13.87
CA MET A 372 11.08 3.65 12.59
C MET A 372 12.39 2.84 12.74
N MET A 373 13.26 3.20 13.70
CA MET A 373 14.48 2.42 13.97
C MET A 373 14.17 0.96 14.32
N LEU A 374 13.12 0.73 15.10
CA LEU A 374 12.65 -0.61 15.47
C LEU A 374 12.04 -1.35 14.28
N GLY A 375 11.18 -0.68 13.52
CA GLY A 375 10.29 -1.29 12.54
C GLY A 375 10.85 -1.43 11.12
N VAL A 376 11.99 -0.83 10.77
CA VAL A 376 12.55 -0.89 9.40
C VAL A 376 12.81 -2.32 8.91
N ILE A 377 13.04 -3.27 9.81
CA ILE A 377 13.23 -4.68 9.47
C ILE A 377 12.01 -5.26 8.75
N THR A 378 10.81 -4.72 9.01
CA THR A 378 9.58 -5.15 8.34
C THR A 378 9.58 -4.85 6.84
N ILE A 379 10.38 -3.90 6.36
CA ILE A 379 10.56 -3.62 4.93
C ILE A 379 11.16 -4.85 4.24
N ILE A 380 12.20 -5.44 4.84
CA ILE A 380 12.90 -6.61 4.33
C ILE A 380 11.99 -7.85 4.39
N LEU A 381 11.38 -8.07 5.56
CA LEU A 381 10.52 -9.23 5.81
C LEU A 381 9.28 -9.21 4.91
N ASN A 382 8.58 -8.07 4.81
CA ASN A 382 7.40 -7.94 3.95
C ASN A 382 7.77 -7.99 2.46
N GLY A 383 8.94 -7.45 2.06
CA GLY A 383 9.46 -7.61 0.70
C GLY A 383 9.61 -9.08 0.31
N ASN A 384 10.21 -9.89 1.18
CA ASN A 384 10.36 -11.34 0.98
C ASN A 384 9.00 -12.07 0.98
N SER A 385 8.12 -11.75 1.92
CA SER A 385 6.78 -12.34 2.00
C SER A 385 5.93 -12.04 0.77
N ASN A 386 6.00 -10.82 0.23
CA ASN A 386 5.25 -10.43 -0.98
C ASN A 386 5.67 -11.24 -2.20
N ILE A 387 6.97 -11.54 -2.37
CA ILE A 387 7.47 -12.40 -3.44
C ILE A 387 6.93 -13.82 -3.28
N SER A 388 7.11 -14.40 -2.10
CA SER A 388 6.67 -15.76 -1.81
C SER A 388 5.16 -15.92 -1.97
N ASN A 389 4.37 -14.95 -1.50
CA ASN A 389 2.91 -14.90 -1.69
C ASN A 389 2.55 -14.88 -3.17
N GLY A 390 3.20 -14.01 -3.95
CA GLY A 390 2.96 -13.89 -5.38
C GLY A 390 3.32 -15.16 -6.14
N VAL A 391 4.45 -15.78 -5.83
CA VAL A 391 4.87 -17.06 -6.46
C VAL A 391 3.88 -18.17 -6.12
N LEU A 392 3.53 -18.38 -4.86
CA LEU A 392 2.59 -19.42 -4.43
C LEU A 392 1.20 -19.22 -5.07
N GLN A 393 0.72 -17.98 -5.18
CA GLN A 393 -0.50 -17.67 -5.92
C GLN A 393 -0.35 -17.97 -7.41
N GLY A 394 0.78 -17.60 -8.02
CA GLY A 394 1.08 -17.79 -9.43
C GLY A 394 1.16 -19.26 -9.85
N ILE A 395 1.63 -20.15 -8.98
CA ILE A 395 1.67 -21.60 -9.23
C ILE A 395 0.35 -22.33 -8.90
N GLY A 396 -0.73 -21.57 -8.66
CA GLY A 396 -2.07 -22.11 -8.39
C GLY A 396 -2.28 -22.62 -6.96
N LYS A 397 -1.52 -22.11 -6.00
CA LYS A 397 -1.62 -22.47 -4.57
C LYS A 397 -2.00 -21.25 -3.68
N PRO A 398 -3.04 -20.46 -4.03
CA PRO A 398 -3.37 -19.22 -3.28
C PRO A 398 -3.81 -19.48 -1.83
N ASN A 399 -4.32 -20.68 -1.52
CA ASN A 399 -4.76 -21.02 -0.18
C ASN A 399 -3.59 -21.11 0.82
N ILE A 400 -2.38 -21.45 0.36
CA ILE A 400 -1.23 -21.64 1.26
C ILE A 400 -0.82 -20.33 1.93
N PRO A 401 -0.50 -19.24 1.19
CA PRO A 401 -0.17 -17.99 1.85
C PRO A 401 -1.35 -17.42 2.66
N MET A 402 -2.60 -17.70 2.28
CA MET A 402 -3.77 -17.30 3.08
C MET A 402 -3.80 -18.02 4.44
N ILE A 403 -3.56 -19.33 4.47
CA ILE A 403 -3.47 -20.10 5.73
C ILE A 403 -2.28 -19.63 6.57
N ASN A 404 -1.12 -19.40 5.94
CA ASN A 404 0.06 -18.89 6.61
C ASN A 404 -0.21 -17.51 7.25
N ALA A 405 -0.94 -16.63 6.57
CA ALA A 405 -1.36 -15.34 7.10
C ALA A 405 -2.31 -15.48 8.29
N ALA A 406 -3.25 -16.44 8.23
CA ALA A 406 -4.15 -16.72 9.35
C ALA A 406 -3.40 -17.24 10.59
N ILE A 407 -2.41 -18.13 10.40
CA ILE A 407 -1.54 -18.59 11.49
C ILE A 407 -0.72 -17.44 12.06
N ALA A 408 -0.10 -16.63 11.20
CA ALA A 408 0.67 -15.47 11.60
C ALA A 408 -0.20 -14.45 12.37
N LEU A 409 -1.46 -14.25 11.97
CA LEU A 409 -2.41 -13.38 12.65
C LEU A 409 -2.71 -13.87 14.07
N VAL A 410 -2.92 -15.17 14.27
CA VAL A 410 -3.16 -15.72 15.61
C VAL A 410 -1.94 -15.49 16.52
N VAL A 411 -0.74 -15.70 15.99
CA VAL A 411 0.51 -15.45 16.74
C VAL A 411 0.69 -13.96 17.04
N ASP A 412 0.40 -13.09 16.07
CA ASP A 412 0.44 -11.62 16.21
C ASP A 412 -0.49 -11.14 17.32
N VAL A 413 -1.76 -11.57 17.29
CA VAL A 413 -2.77 -11.21 18.30
C VAL A 413 -2.35 -11.67 19.71
N ALA A 414 -1.85 -12.91 19.82
CA ALA A 414 -1.35 -13.43 21.10
C ALA A 414 -0.13 -12.63 21.61
N ALA A 415 0.83 -12.35 20.72
CA ALA A 415 1.99 -11.54 21.03
C ALA A 415 1.59 -10.12 21.44
N MET A 416 0.67 -9.49 20.70
CA MET A 416 0.16 -8.15 21.02
C MET A 416 -0.50 -8.10 22.39
N ALA A 417 -1.33 -9.10 22.72
CA ALA A 417 -1.95 -9.20 24.04
C ALA A 417 -0.92 -9.30 25.16
N ILE A 418 0.07 -10.19 25.00
CA ILE A 418 1.15 -10.36 25.98
C ILE A 418 1.95 -9.07 26.15
N LEU A 419 2.39 -8.46 25.04
CA LEU A 419 3.18 -7.23 25.05
C LEU A 419 2.45 -6.08 25.73
N LEU A 420 1.15 -5.91 25.46
CA LEU A 420 0.38 -4.83 26.05
C LEU A 420 0.01 -5.06 27.51
N LEU A 421 -0.27 -6.33 27.91
CA LEU A 421 -0.70 -6.64 29.27
C LEU A 421 0.48 -6.81 30.23
N ALA A 422 1.57 -7.44 29.78
CA ALA A 422 2.72 -7.80 30.61
C ALA A 422 3.86 -6.76 30.58
N THR A 423 3.82 -5.78 29.67
CA THR A 423 4.87 -4.76 29.55
C THR A 423 4.29 -3.34 29.41
N ASP A 424 5.14 -2.34 29.55
CA ASP A 424 4.80 -0.92 29.36
C ASP A 424 5.28 -0.40 27.99
N LEU A 425 5.37 -1.27 26.99
CA LEU A 425 5.82 -0.90 25.65
C LEU A 425 4.87 0.08 24.93
N GLY A 426 3.61 0.15 25.32
CA GLY A 426 2.66 1.08 24.73
C GLY A 426 2.55 0.94 23.21
N VAL A 427 2.75 2.03 22.48
CA VAL A 427 2.67 2.05 21.00
C VAL A 427 3.75 1.21 20.32
N TYR A 428 4.88 0.96 20.98
CA TYR A 428 5.95 0.12 20.44
C TYR A 428 5.53 -1.34 20.31
N ALA A 429 4.58 -1.79 21.14
CA ALA A 429 4.03 -3.15 21.08
C ALA A 429 3.41 -3.44 19.69
N ILE A 430 2.79 -2.43 19.05
CA ILE A 430 2.24 -2.59 17.69
C ILE A 430 3.35 -2.98 16.70
N VAL A 431 4.49 -2.28 16.75
CA VAL A 431 5.59 -2.52 15.81
C VAL A 431 6.27 -3.85 16.09
N VAL A 432 6.44 -4.23 17.37
CA VAL A 432 7.00 -5.55 17.75
C VAL A 432 6.07 -6.68 17.27
N ALA A 433 4.76 -6.56 17.48
CA ALA A 433 3.79 -7.55 16.99
C ALA A 433 3.83 -7.65 15.46
N MET A 434 3.88 -6.53 14.72
CA MET A 434 4.05 -6.52 13.27
C MET A 434 5.35 -7.21 12.81
N ILE A 435 6.46 -7.07 13.55
CA ILE A 435 7.70 -7.79 13.27
C ILE A 435 7.49 -9.28 13.47
N ILE A 436 6.86 -9.70 14.57
CA ILE A 436 6.54 -11.11 14.84
C ILE A 436 5.67 -11.69 13.73
N TYR A 437 4.60 -10.97 13.33
CA TYR A 437 3.77 -11.36 12.20
C TYR A 437 4.59 -11.59 10.93
N ALA A 438 5.45 -10.63 10.57
CA ALA A 438 6.25 -10.68 9.37
C ALA A 438 7.29 -11.83 9.41
N VAL A 439 7.89 -12.11 10.57
CA VAL A 439 8.80 -13.24 10.76
C VAL A 439 8.07 -14.57 10.59
N VAL A 440 6.91 -14.75 11.24
CA VAL A 440 6.11 -15.98 11.11
C VAL A 440 5.69 -16.20 9.66
N MET A 441 5.22 -15.15 8.98
CA MET A 441 4.88 -15.19 7.55
C MET A 441 6.07 -15.63 6.70
N CYS A 442 7.25 -15.04 6.91
CA CYS A 442 8.47 -15.42 6.19
C CYS A 442 8.82 -16.89 6.39
N LEU A 443 8.80 -17.38 7.63
CA LEU A 443 9.15 -18.77 7.95
C LEU A 443 8.19 -19.77 7.32
N LEU A 444 6.88 -19.52 7.42
CA LEU A 444 5.86 -20.39 6.86
C LEU A 444 5.89 -20.37 5.32
N ASN A 445 6.08 -19.20 4.72
CA ASN A 445 6.18 -19.07 3.27
C ASN A 445 7.48 -19.70 2.74
N GLU A 446 8.60 -19.57 3.45
CA GLU A 446 9.86 -20.23 3.07
C GLU A 446 9.72 -21.76 3.09
N ARG A 447 9.04 -22.31 4.12
CA ARG A 447 8.72 -23.74 4.17
C ARG A 447 7.88 -24.17 2.97
N ALA A 448 6.86 -23.39 2.61
CA ALA A 448 6.02 -23.67 1.45
C ALA A 448 6.81 -23.57 0.14
N MET A 449 7.67 -22.57 -0.03
CA MET A 449 8.54 -22.42 -1.20
C MET A 449 9.52 -23.60 -1.34
N LYS A 450 10.08 -24.08 -0.22
CA LYS A 450 10.91 -25.30 -0.24
C LYS A 450 10.11 -26.53 -0.66
N GLN A 451 8.87 -26.68 -0.17
CA GLN A 451 8.02 -27.83 -0.44
C GLN A 451 7.56 -27.87 -1.92
N TYR A 452 7.06 -26.76 -2.47
CA TYR A 452 6.41 -26.71 -3.79
C TYR A 452 7.36 -26.35 -4.93
N MET A 453 8.38 -25.57 -4.65
CA MET A 453 9.33 -25.08 -5.66
C MET A 453 10.74 -25.65 -5.46
N GLN A 454 11.00 -26.38 -4.35
CA GLN A 454 12.34 -26.78 -3.92
C GLN A 454 13.30 -25.57 -3.94
N TYR A 455 12.78 -24.39 -3.62
CA TYR A 455 13.49 -23.13 -3.69
C TYR A 455 14.37 -22.92 -2.47
N LYS A 456 15.58 -22.41 -2.70
CA LYS A 456 16.50 -21.97 -1.66
C LYS A 456 16.85 -20.50 -1.91
N ASN A 457 16.66 -19.66 -0.90
CA ASN A 457 16.99 -18.24 -1.01
C ASN A 457 18.47 -18.03 -1.35
N PRO A 458 18.78 -17.14 -2.31
CA PRO A 458 20.16 -16.80 -2.66
C PRO A 458 20.75 -15.80 -1.63
N TRP A 459 21.00 -16.26 -0.41
CA TRP A 459 21.38 -15.44 0.76
C TRP A 459 22.54 -14.49 0.48
N ARG A 460 23.58 -14.98 -0.21
CA ARG A 460 24.77 -14.16 -0.47
C ARG A 460 24.48 -13.01 -1.43
N SER A 461 23.87 -13.30 -2.58
CA SER A 461 23.64 -12.32 -3.63
C SER A 461 22.48 -11.37 -3.31
N ALA A 462 21.38 -11.88 -2.73
CA ALA A 462 20.20 -11.09 -2.47
C ALA A 462 20.24 -10.35 -1.13
N TYR A 463 20.86 -10.91 -0.08
CA TYR A 463 20.81 -10.30 1.25
C TYR A 463 22.17 -9.78 1.72
N LEU A 464 23.22 -10.63 1.68
CA LEU A 464 24.53 -10.26 2.26
C LEU A 464 25.20 -9.12 1.49
N ASN A 465 25.25 -9.20 0.15
CA ASN A 465 25.90 -8.17 -0.65
C ASN A 465 25.24 -6.78 -0.51
N PRO A 466 23.89 -6.62 -0.60
CA PRO A 466 23.25 -5.34 -0.30
C PRO A 466 23.47 -4.88 1.14
N LEU A 467 23.50 -5.80 2.13
CA LEU A 467 23.74 -5.44 3.52
C LEU A 467 25.16 -4.90 3.72
N LEU A 468 26.17 -5.58 3.18
CA LEU A 468 27.57 -5.14 3.24
C LEU A 468 27.76 -3.77 2.57
N ALA A 469 27.05 -3.49 1.48
CA ALA A 469 27.08 -2.18 0.84
C ALA A 469 26.32 -1.11 1.64
N SER A 470 25.30 -1.51 2.40
CA SER A 470 24.51 -0.58 3.20
C SER A 470 25.21 -0.10 4.48
N VAL A 471 26.18 -0.86 5.01
CA VAL A 471 26.92 -0.46 6.22
C VAL A 471 27.78 0.81 5.98
N PRO A 472 28.65 0.87 4.96
CA PRO A 472 29.39 2.11 4.64
C PRO A 472 28.46 3.26 4.22
N MET A 473 27.37 2.95 3.50
CA MET A 473 26.33 3.92 3.19
C MET A 473 25.77 4.57 4.45
N ALA A 474 25.42 3.77 5.46
CA ALA A 474 24.88 4.24 6.74
C ALA A 474 25.86 5.18 7.47
N VAL A 475 27.13 4.76 7.53
CA VAL A 475 28.19 5.54 8.16
C VAL A 475 28.34 6.90 7.46
N VAL A 476 28.48 6.90 6.12
CA VAL A 476 28.65 8.14 5.35
C VAL A 476 27.41 9.01 5.44
N ALA A 477 26.21 8.46 5.32
CA ALA A 477 24.97 9.22 5.43
C ALA A 477 24.81 9.87 6.82
N GLY A 478 25.09 9.12 7.89
CA GLY A 478 25.04 9.63 9.26
C GLY A 478 26.05 10.74 9.51
N PHE A 479 27.31 10.49 9.23
CA PHE A 479 28.38 11.50 9.44
C PHE A 479 28.18 12.74 8.56
N SER A 480 27.81 12.58 7.29
CA SER A 480 27.54 13.71 6.40
C SER A 480 26.37 14.55 6.93
N TYR A 481 25.28 13.90 7.38
CA TYR A 481 24.15 14.63 7.93
C TYR A 481 24.57 15.48 9.13
N TYR A 482 25.18 14.86 10.15
CA TYR A 482 25.56 15.57 11.36
C TYR A 482 26.63 16.62 11.12
N GLY A 483 27.63 16.35 10.28
CA GLY A 483 28.67 17.30 9.92
C GLY A 483 28.13 18.53 9.18
N ILE A 484 27.30 18.31 8.17
CA ILE A 484 26.70 19.40 7.38
C ILE A 484 25.67 20.17 8.20
N TYR A 485 24.87 19.48 9.01
CA TYR A 485 23.90 20.14 9.88
C TYR A 485 24.58 21.08 10.89
N LYS A 486 25.74 20.69 11.44
CA LYS A 486 26.53 21.53 12.34
C LYS A 486 27.05 22.80 11.66
N LEU A 487 27.26 22.76 10.33
CA LEU A 487 27.79 23.90 9.55
C LEU A 487 26.65 24.80 9.04
N ILE A 488 25.59 24.21 8.48
CA ILE A 488 24.55 24.95 7.74
C ILE A 488 23.29 25.18 8.60
N HIS A 489 23.07 24.40 9.66
CA HIS A 489 21.88 24.44 10.54
C HIS A 489 20.53 24.24 9.79
N SER A 490 20.58 23.69 8.55
CA SER A 490 19.38 23.40 7.75
C SER A 490 19.18 21.89 7.64
N ASN A 491 18.09 21.38 8.25
CA ASN A 491 17.75 19.96 8.19
C ASN A 491 17.52 19.49 6.75
N PHE A 492 16.81 20.29 5.94
CA PHE A 492 16.49 19.95 4.54
C PHE A 492 17.75 19.76 3.69
N ILE A 493 18.69 20.72 3.74
CA ILE A 493 19.92 20.67 2.93
C ILE A 493 20.81 19.53 3.41
N SER A 494 21.00 19.41 4.74
CA SER A 494 21.85 18.37 5.32
C SER A 494 21.34 16.97 5.00
N LEU A 495 20.03 16.76 5.10
CA LEU A 495 19.40 15.49 4.76
C LEU A 495 19.51 15.18 3.27
N GLY A 496 19.26 16.18 2.39
CA GLY A 496 19.38 16.01 0.94
C GLY A 496 20.77 15.57 0.52
N ILE A 497 21.81 16.26 1.03
CA ILE A 497 23.21 15.91 0.73
C ILE A 497 23.57 14.53 1.32
N ALA A 498 23.15 14.24 2.56
CA ALA A 498 23.45 12.96 3.19
C ALA A 498 22.83 11.78 2.42
N VAL A 499 21.59 11.92 1.94
CA VAL A 499 20.93 10.90 1.12
C VAL A 499 21.66 10.70 -0.21
N VAL A 500 22.03 11.78 -0.90
CA VAL A 500 22.77 11.69 -2.18
C VAL A 500 24.12 10.99 -2.00
N LEU A 501 24.91 11.41 -0.99
CA LEU A 501 26.20 10.78 -0.69
C LEU A 501 26.01 9.31 -0.28
N GLY A 502 25.01 9.01 0.54
CA GLY A 502 24.69 7.64 0.91
C GLY A 502 24.37 6.76 -0.30
N VAL A 503 23.53 7.22 -1.21
CA VAL A 503 23.18 6.49 -2.44
C VAL A 503 24.43 6.24 -3.30
N ILE A 504 25.30 7.25 -3.48
CA ILE A 504 26.53 7.10 -4.25
C ILE A 504 27.43 6.03 -3.62
N VAL A 505 27.66 6.10 -2.31
CA VAL A 505 28.49 5.12 -1.58
C VAL A 505 27.89 3.72 -1.68
N TYR A 506 26.57 3.59 -1.52
CA TYR A 506 25.90 2.30 -1.68
C TYR A 506 26.21 1.67 -3.04
N PHE A 507 26.01 2.42 -4.13
CA PHE A 507 26.29 1.89 -5.46
C PHE A 507 27.75 1.53 -5.67
N ILE A 508 28.68 2.38 -5.25
CA ILE A 508 30.12 2.10 -5.39
C ILE A 508 30.52 0.82 -4.66
N VAL A 509 30.13 0.71 -3.38
CA VAL A 509 30.48 -0.46 -2.57
C VAL A 509 29.76 -1.71 -3.07
N TYR A 510 28.48 -1.56 -3.48
CA TYR A 510 27.73 -2.67 -4.04
C TYR A 510 28.37 -3.23 -5.32
N LEU A 511 28.83 -2.37 -6.22
CA LEU A 511 29.55 -2.76 -7.43
C LEU A 511 30.84 -3.51 -7.11
N ALA A 512 31.59 -3.03 -6.11
CA ALA A 512 32.85 -3.67 -5.67
C ALA A 512 32.61 -5.07 -5.06
N VAL A 513 31.57 -5.22 -4.23
CA VAL A 513 31.29 -6.46 -3.49
C VAL A 513 30.57 -7.49 -4.37
N SER A 514 29.57 -7.06 -5.17
CA SER A 514 28.67 -7.96 -5.88
C SER A 514 29.15 -8.36 -7.27
N LYS A 515 29.94 -7.51 -7.96
CA LYS A 515 30.35 -7.68 -9.37
C LYS A 515 29.15 -8.11 -10.25
N PRO A 516 28.12 -7.25 -10.41
CA PRO A 516 26.87 -7.62 -11.04
C PRO A 516 27.05 -8.06 -12.49
N SER A 517 26.22 -9.06 -12.92
CA SER A 517 26.15 -9.47 -14.32
C SER A 517 25.46 -8.43 -15.20
N ASP A 518 25.65 -8.52 -16.53
CA ASP A 518 24.99 -7.63 -17.50
C ASP A 518 23.46 -7.64 -17.36
N GLU A 519 22.88 -8.77 -17.03
CA GLU A 519 21.45 -8.92 -16.79
C GLU A 519 21.00 -8.19 -15.50
N GLN A 520 21.82 -8.24 -14.46
CA GLN A 520 21.56 -7.51 -13.21
C GLN A 520 21.66 -6.00 -13.45
N PHE A 521 22.65 -5.53 -14.21
CA PHE A 521 22.70 -4.12 -14.61
C PHE A 521 21.45 -3.68 -15.37
N ALA A 522 20.92 -4.49 -16.28
CA ALA A 522 19.71 -4.17 -17.03
C ALA A 522 18.47 -4.00 -16.13
N MET A 523 18.45 -4.67 -14.97
CA MET A 523 17.36 -4.60 -13.99
C MET A 523 17.53 -3.48 -12.95
N MET A 524 18.74 -2.95 -12.77
CA MET A 524 19.01 -1.85 -11.81
C MET A 524 18.40 -0.53 -12.29
N PRO A 525 17.87 0.31 -11.40
CA PRO A 525 17.54 1.69 -11.72
C PRO A 525 18.79 2.42 -12.23
N GLY A 526 18.76 2.94 -13.47
CA GLY A 526 19.92 3.60 -14.08
C GLY A 526 21.07 2.65 -14.45
N GLY A 527 20.82 1.35 -14.57
CA GLY A 527 21.85 0.32 -14.76
C GLY A 527 22.77 0.53 -15.97
N ALA A 528 22.28 1.15 -17.06
CA ALA A 528 23.11 1.51 -18.21
C ALA A 528 24.22 2.52 -17.84
N TYR A 529 23.93 3.48 -16.94
CA TYR A 529 24.93 4.42 -16.41
C TYR A 529 25.86 3.74 -15.41
N LEU A 530 25.30 2.89 -14.53
CA LEU A 530 26.08 2.14 -13.54
C LEU A 530 27.08 1.19 -14.21
N LYS A 531 26.71 0.54 -15.31
CA LYS A 531 27.62 -0.29 -16.09
C LYS A 531 28.79 0.50 -16.67
N LYS A 532 28.55 1.73 -17.17
CA LYS A 532 29.61 2.62 -17.64
C LYS A 532 30.55 3.07 -16.52
N ILE A 533 30.02 3.30 -15.31
CA ILE A 533 30.81 3.65 -14.13
C ILE A 533 31.64 2.45 -13.67
N ALA A 534 31.03 1.25 -13.59
CA ALA A 534 31.73 0.02 -13.22
C ALA A 534 32.92 -0.29 -14.15
N GLY A 535 32.77 -0.05 -15.46
CA GLY A 535 33.87 -0.23 -16.42
C GLY A 535 35.02 0.80 -16.32
N LYS A 536 34.84 1.86 -15.54
CA LYS A 536 35.89 2.89 -15.28
C LYS A 536 36.53 2.76 -13.89
N LEU A 537 35.88 2.00 -12.99
CA LEU A 537 36.44 1.75 -11.66
C LEU A 537 37.37 0.53 -11.73
N PRO A 538 38.57 0.58 -11.11
CA PRO A 538 39.47 -0.58 -11.00
C PRO A 538 38.91 -1.58 -9.97
N LEU A 539 37.80 -2.26 -10.31
CA LEU A 539 37.06 -3.16 -9.42
C LEU A 539 37.30 -4.63 -9.78
#